data_cbed1a6ea7ae163a06b5a4623d42ea56
#
_entry.id   cbed1a6ea7ae163a06b5a4623d42ea56
#
_cell.length_a   1.000
_cell.length_b   1.000
_cell.length_c   1.000
_cell.angle_alpha   90.00
_cell.angle_beta   90.00
_cell.angle_gamma   90.00
#
_symmetry.space_group_name_H-M   'P 1'
#
loop_
_entity.id
_entity.type
_entity.pdbx_description
1 polymer ?
#
loop_
_entity_poly.entity_id
_entity_poly.type
_entity_poly.pdbx_seq_one_letter_code
_entity_poly.pdbx_strand_id
1 'polypeptide(L)'
;RKFAEAEFVERGMIADLNVHWDIGADGQPKPHAHVMLTMREVGKDGFGSKVREWNKTELVEQWRERWAEHVNQRLAELDIDARVDHRSLEAQGIALEPQDKIGPAATRMGGRGLEAERIEEHRAVAQRNGERIIANPAIALDAITHSQATFTNRDLAMFVHRHSDGKEQFDLAMSAVRGSSDLVALGKDGRGEDRFTSRQMIETERRLGRASELLAERERHQVEDHGREGALARAAERGLALSGEQRAAFEHVTDSRGLNVVVGYAGTGKSAMLGVVREAWESAG
;
A
#
# COMPACT_ATOMS: atom_id res chain seq x y z
N ARG A 1 5.98 4.69 15.06
CA ARG A 1 6.75 4.08 16.13
C ARG A 1 6.98 2.59 15.88
N LYS A 2 5.94 1.74 15.79
CA LYS A 2 6.07 0.29 15.54
C LYS A 2 6.98 -0.06 14.35
N PHE A 3 6.83 0.65 13.23
CA PHE A 3 7.71 0.49 12.07
C PHE A 3 9.18 0.78 12.41
N ALA A 4 9.45 1.89 13.11
CA ALA A 4 10.83 2.26 13.47
C ALA A 4 11.45 1.25 14.46
N GLU A 5 10.66 0.70 15.36
CA GLU A 5 11.11 -0.36 16.28
C GLU A 5 11.50 -1.61 15.49
N ALA A 6 10.63 -2.12 14.61
CA ALA A 6 10.86 -3.35 13.85
C ALA A 6 11.98 -3.23 12.80
N GLU A 7 12.05 -2.09 12.09
CA GLU A 7 12.98 -1.98 10.97
C GLU A 7 14.35 -1.40 11.32
N PHE A 8 14.44 -0.66 12.42
CA PHE A 8 15.69 0.02 12.78
C PHE A 8 16.21 -0.42 14.15
N VAL A 9 15.38 -0.37 15.19
CA VAL A 9 15.84 -0.63 16.56
C VAL A 9 16.20 -2.10 16.76
N GLU A 10 15.40 -3.05 16.25
CA GLU A 10 15.69 -4.48 16.31
C GLU A 10 16.97 -4.88 15.54
N ARG A 11 17.42 -4.04 14.61
CA ARG A 11 18.69 -4.21 13.90
C ARG A 11 19.89 -3.58 14.64
N GLY A 12 19.65 -2.98 15.81
CA GLY A 12 20.70 -2.38 16.65
C GLY A 12 20.93 -0.89 16.44
N MET A 13 20.10 -0.20 15.62
CA MET A 13 20.17 1.25 15.47
C MET A 13 19.45 1.94 16.62
N ILE A 14 19.89 3.13 17.00
CA ILE A 14 19.05 4.06 17.75
C ILE A 14 18.29 4.91 16.74
N ALA A 15 16.98 5.03 16.94
CA ALA A 15 16.09 5.84 16.12
C ALA A 15 15.53 7.01 16.95
N ASP A 16 15.81 8.24 16.51
CA ASP A 16 15.14 9.44 17.01
C ASP A 16 13.98 9.78 16.07
N LEU A 17 12.77 9.82 16.61
CA LEU A 17 11.53 9.96 15.86
C LEU A 17 10.83 11.27 16.21
N ASN A 18 10.82 12.21 15.27
CA ASN A 18 10.11 13.48 15.37
C ASN A 18 8.91 13.52 14.43
N VAL A 19 7.71 13.70 14.98
CA VAL A 19 6.45 13.78 14.21
C VAL A 19 6.00 15.23 14.10
N HIS A 20 5.81 15.68 12.86
CA HIS A 20 5.35 17.03 12.54
C HIS A 20 3.93 17.00 11.99
N TRP A 21 3.13 17.98 12.40
CA TRP A 21 1.74 18.17 11.98
C TRP A 21 1.60 19.46 11.17
N ASP A 22 2.39 19.57 10.10
CA ASP A 22 2.39 20.76 9.27
C ASP A 22 1.09 20.87 8.47
N ILE A 23 0.70 22.12 8.19
CA ILE A 23 -0.40 22.44 7.29
C ILE A 23 0.21 22.83 5.95
N GLY A 24 -0.21 22.18 4.88
CA GLY A 24 0.23 22.51 3.53
C GLY A 24 -0.27 23.89 3.05
N ALA A 25 0.29 24.38 1.96
CA ALA A 25 -0.16 25.61 1.33
C ALA A 25 -1.63 25.57 0.85
N ASP A 26 -2.15 24.37 0.69
CA ASP A 26 -3.54 24.04 0.36
C ASP A 26 -4.47 23.99 1.59
N GLY A 27 -3.96 24.35 2.78
CA GLY A 27 -4.69 24.30 4.05
C GLY A 27 -4.94 22.88 4.60
N GLN A 28 -4.44 21.84 3.93
CA GLN A 28 -4.63 20.47 4.39
C GLN A 28 -3.51 20.02 5.33
N PRO A 29 -3.81 19.20 6.35
CA PRO A 29 -2.81 18.61 7.22
C PRO A 29 -1.84 17.73 6.40
N LYS A 30 -0.53 17.91 6.62
CA LYS A 30 0.54 17.09 6.02
C LYS A 30 1.39 16.46 7.13
N PRO A 31 0.83 15.54 7.91
CA PRO A 31 1.58 14.87 8.96
C PRO A 31 2.73 14.07 8.34
N HIS A 32 3.92 14.24 8.91
CA HIS A 32 5.10 13.50 8.49
C HIS A 32 6.04 13.27 9.66
N ALA A 33 6.94 12.32 9.51
CA ALA A 33 7.92 11.99 10.53
C ALA A 33 9.34 12.09 9.97
N HIS A 34 10.23 12.68 10.76
CA HIS A 34 11.67 12.60 10.56
C HIS A 34 12.21 11.49 11.46
N VAL A 35 12.92 10.54 10.86
CA VAL A 35 13.58 9.46 11.59
C VAL A 35 15.09 9.62 11.39
N MET A 36 15.79 9.99 12.45
CA MET A 36 17.24 10.05 12.45
C MET A 36 17.78 8.74 13.04
N LEU A 37 18.69 8.11 12.32
CA LEU A 37 19.23 6.80 12.65
C LEU A 37 20.73 6.89 12.94
N THR A 38 21.20 6.08 13.90
CA THR A 38 22.64 5.91 14.10
C THR A 38 23.23 5.01 13.02
N MET A 39 24.44 5.36 12.56
CA MET A 39 25.22 4.53 11.62
C MET A 39 26.28 3.69 12.34
N ARG A 40 26.20 3.62 13.66
CA ARG A 40 27.10 2.89 14.53
C ARG A 40 26.29 2.04 15.49
N GLU A 41 26.80 0.87 15.80
CA GLU A 41 26.29 0.10 16.93
C GLU A 41 26.40 0.90 18.21
N VAL A 42 25.46 0.70 19.13
CA VAL A 42 25.45 1.36 20.43
C VAL A 42 25.39 0.29 21.49
N GLY A 43 26.43 0.23 22.29
CA GLY A 43 26.55 -0.70 23.40
C GLY A 43 26.59 0.03 24.75
N LYS A 44 26.87 -0.71 25.81
CA LYS A 44 26.96 -0.17 27.17
C LYS A 44 28.08 0.88 27.33
N ASP A 45 29.14 0.77 26.54
CA ASP A 45 30.30 1.65 26.55
C ASP A 45 30.20 2.82 25.54
N GLY A 46 29.02 3.02 24.93
CA GLY A 46 28.74 4.07 23.96
C GLY A 46 28.76 3.60 22.51
N PHE A 47 29.18 4.48 21.58
CA PHE A 47 29.20 4.19 20.16
C PHE A 47 30.35 3.26 19.74
N GLY A 48 30.00 2.14 19.14
CA GLY A 48 30.93 1.17 18.55
C GLY A 48 31.35 1.49 17.13
N SER A 49 31.66 0.47 16.36
CA SER A 49 32.09 0.57 14.97
C SER A 49 30.95 1.01 14.03
N LYS A 50 31.32 1.66 12.91
CA LYS A 50 30.37 1.99 11.86
C LYS A 50 29.91 0.72 11.14
N VAL A 51 28.60 0.51 11.03
CA VAL A 51 27.99 -0.58 10.29
C VAL A 51 27.69 -0.13 8.87
N ARG A 52 28.54 -0.52 7.92
CA ARG A 52 28.44 -0.07 6.51
C ARG A 52 27.21 -0.64 5.79
N GLU A 53 26.76 -1.81 6.22
CA GLU A 53 25.59 -2.51 5.68
C GLU A 53 24.32 -1.66 5.82
N TRP A 54 24.21 -0.83 6.85
CA TRP A 54 23.05 0.04 7.06
C TRP A 54 22.94 1.19 6.06
N ASN A 55 23.97 1.42 5.24
CA ASN A 55 24.00 2.47 4.22
C ASN A 55 23.90 1.91 2.79
N LYS A 56 23.48 0.67 2.62
CA LYS A 56 23.28 0.07 1.30
C LYS A 56 21.98 0.53 0.67
N THR A 57 22.00 0.80 -0.63
CA THR A 57 20.82 1.24 -1.39
C THR A 57 19.70 0.22 -1.35
N GLU A 58 20.03 -1.06 -1.40
CA GLU A 58 19.08 -2.18 -1.35
C GLU A 58 18.27 -2.18 -0.06
N LEU A 59 18.88 -1.74 1.05
CA LEU A 59 18.18 -1.65 2.32
C LEU A 59 17.14 -0.52 2.33
N VAL A 60 17.43 0.58 1.63
CA VAL A 60 16.47 1.69 1.48
C VAL A 60 15.25 1.25 0.66
N GLU A 61 15.45 0.46 -0.41
CA GLU A 61 14.34 -0.09 -1.19
C GLU A 61 13.50 -1.06 -0.36
N GLN A 62 14.12 -1.92 0.44
CA GLN A 62 13.41 -2.80 1.37
C GLN A 62 12.59 -2.00 2.40
N TRP A 63 13.12 -0.90 2.94
CA TRP A 63 12.38 -0.06 3.88
C TRP A 63 11.20 0.65 3.22
N ARG A 64 11.33 1.06 1.95
CA ARG A 64 10.21 1.64 1.19
C ARG A 64 9.09 0.63 0.99
N GLU A 65 9.42 -0.60 0.62
CA GLU A 65 8.47 -1.70 0.47
C GLU A 65 7.75 -1.98 1.78
N ARG A 66 8.49 -2.23 2.85
CA ARG A 66 7.94 -2.51 4.19
C ARG A 66 7.13 -1.35 4.77
N TRP A 67 7.53 -0.11 4.45
CA TRP A 67 6.72 1.05 4.82
C TRP A 67 5.39 1.07 4.08
N ALA A 68 5.38 0.79 2.78
CA ALA A 68 4.14 0.69 2.01
C ALA A 68 3.23 -0.43 2.56
N GLU A 69 3.79 -1.61 2.87
CA GLU A 69 3.06 -2.70 3.51
C GLU A 69 2.45 -2.29 4.86
N HIS A 70 3.25 -1.65 5.71
CA HIS A 70 2.79 -1.19 7.03
C HIS A 70 1.66 -0.15 6.94
N VAL A 71 1.77 0.79 6.00
CA VAL A 71 0.71 1.77 5.74
C VAL A 71 -0.54 1.09 5.19
N ASN A 72 -0.40 0.20 4.21
CA ASN A 72 -1.52 -0.52 3.61
C ASN A 72 -2.24 -1.42 4.61
N GLN A 73 -1.51 -2.09 5.50
CA GLN A 73 -2.11 -2.82 6.60
C GLN A 73 -2.93 -1.90 7.49
N ARG A 74 -2.40 -0.71 7.83
CA ARG A 74 -3.12 0.23 8.68
C ARG A 74 -4.35 0.82 8.00
N LEU A 75 -4.28 1.09 6.70
CA LEU A 75 -5.44 1.55 5.91
C LEU A 75 -6.54 0.48 5.92
N ALA A 76 -6.18 -0.79 5.71
CA ALA A 76 -7.12 -1.92 5.77
C ALA A 76 -7.75 -2.08 7.16
N GLU A 77 -6.98 -1.93 8.26
CA GLU A 77 -7.49 -1.96 9.63
C GLU A 77 -8.51 -0.85 9.92
N LEU A 78 -8.41 0.27 9.22
CA LEU A 78 -9.30 1.43 9.34
C LEU A 78 -10.46 1.41 8.35
N ASP A 79 -10.57 0.36 7.54
CA ASP A 79 -11.58 0.25 6.45
C ASP A 79 -11.49 1.43 5.46
N ILE A 80 -10.26 1.86 5.16
CA ILE A 80 -9.98 2.91 4.19
C ILE A 80 -9.58 2.25 2.87
N ASP A 81 -10.40 2.45 1.83
CA ASP A 81 -10.12 2.00 0.46
C ASP A 81 -9.08 2.92 -0.22
N ALA A 82 -7.85 2.85 0.26
CA ALA A 82 -6.70 3.51 -0.36
C ALA A 82 -5.44 2.67 -0.12
N ARG A 83 -4.51 2.73 -1.06
CA ARG A 83 -3.24 2.02 -0.99
C ARG A 83 -2.10 2.90 -1.45
N VAL A 84 -0.93 2.68 -0.88
CA VAL A 84 0.33 3.28 -1.31
C VAL A 84 1.20 2.21 -1.97
N ASP A 85 1.95 2.60 -2.99
CA ASP A 85 2.91 1.76 -3.70
C ASP A 85 4.28 2.44 -3.66
N HIS A 86 5.32 1.71 -3.28
CA HIS A 86 6.69 2.23 -3.17
C HIS A 86 7.42 2.26 -4.52
N ARG A 87 6.91 1.53 -5.52
CA ARG A 87 7.54 1.38 -6.83
C ARG A 87 7.39 2.65 -7.67
N SER A 88 8.26 2.82 -8.66
CA SER A 88 8.13 3.89 -9.66
C SER A 88 6.84 3.74 -10.48
N LEU A 89 6.35 4.82 -11.07
CA LEU A 89 5.17 4.78 -11.96
C LEU A 89 5.36 3.78 -13.10
N GLU A 90 6.55 3.71 -13.69
CA GLU A 90 6.90 2.74 -14.73
C GLU A 90 6.78 1.29 -14.23
N ALA A 91 7.31 0.98 -13.05
CA ALA A 91 7.21 -0.36 -12.44
C ALA A 91 5.79 -0.72 -12.03
N GLN A 92 4.93 0.27 -11.83
CA GLN A 92 3.49 0.10 -11.62
C GLN A 92 2.71 -0.06 -12.95
N GLY A 93 3.36 0.12 -14.10
CA GLY A 93 2.73 0.11 -15.41
C GLY A 93 1.95 1.37 -15.75
N ILE A 94 2.16 2.47 -14.99
CA ILE A 94 1.48 3.75 -15.20
C ILE A 94 2.30 4.58 -16.20
N ALA A 95 1.71 4.88 -17.35
CA ALA A 95 2.37 5.59 -18.45
C ALA A 95 2.43 7.12 -18.26
N LEU A 96 2.79 7.57 -17.05
CA LEU A 96 3.01 8.97 -16.69
C LEU A 96 4.45 9.21 -16.25
N GLU A 97 4.95 10.40 -16.52
CA GLU A 97 6.26 10.83 -16.02
C GLU A 97 6.16 11.22 -14.55
N PRO A 98 7.13 10.79 -13.71
CA PRO A 98 7.17 11.20 -12.32
C PRO A 98 7.43 12.70 -12.19
N GLN A 99 6.76 13.34 -11.22
CA GLN A 99 6.94 14.76 -10.93
C GLN A 99 7.67 14.93 -9.61
N ASP A 100 8.75 15.69 -9.63
CA ASP A 100 9.47 16.07 -8.42
C ASP A 100 8.65 17.05 -7.57
N LYS A 101 8.77 16.95 -6.25
CA LYS A 101 8.14 17.91 -5.35
C LYS A 101 8.85 19.25 -5.47
N ILE A 102 8.09 20.29 -5.78
CA ILE A 102 8.55 21.68 -5.67
C ILE A 102 8.43 22.08 -4.20
N GLY A 103 9.57 22.42 -3.56
CA GLY A 103 9.57 22.86 -2.17
C GLY A 103 8.87 24.22 -1.99
N PRO A 104 8.34 24.53 -0.77
CA PRO A 104 7.67 25.82 -0.50
C PRO A 104 8.54 27.05 -0.77
N ALA A 105 9.85 26.92 -0.66
CA ALA A 105 10.80 27.99 -0.96
C ALA A 105 10.81 28.32 -2.46
N ALA A 106 10.87 27.31 -3.34
CA ALA A 106 10.83 27.49 -4.78
C ALA A 106 9.54 28.15 -5.25
N THR A 107 8.41 27.79 -4.64
CA THR A 107 7.10 28.38 -4.96
C THR A 107 7.01 29.87 -4.56
N ARG A 108 7.68 30.29 -3.46
CA ARG A 108 7.66 31.68 -2.97
C ARG A 108 8.69 32.59 -3.64
N MET A 109 9.83 32.05 -4.05
CA MET A 109 10.97 32.84 -4.56
C MET A 109 10.92 33.09 -6.07
N GLY A 110 9.86 32.67 -6.74
CA GLY A 110 9.52 33.05 -8.13
C GLY A 110 10.70 33.24 -9.06
N GLY A 111 11.45 32.18 -9.34
CA GLY A 111 12.23 32.19 -10.56
C GLY A 111 13.63 32.82 -10.53
N ARG A 112 14.47 32.48 -9.56
CA ARG A 112 15.89 32.81 -9.65
C ARG A 112 16.75 31.54 -9.69
N GLY A 113 17.47 31.35 -10.80
CA GLY A 113 18.49 30.30 -10.97
C GLY A 113 17.89 28.86 -11.04
N LEU A 114 18.54 27.90 -10.41
CA LEU A 114 18.19 26.45 -10.43
C LEU A 114 16.75 26.13 -9.98
N GLU A 115 16.12 27.00 -9.18
CA GLU A 115 14.72 26.82 -8.74
C GLU A 115 13.72 27.17 -9.85
N ALA A 116 14.05 28.13 -10.72
CA ALA A 116 13.24 28.47 -11.90
C ALA A 116 13.23 27.31 -12.89
N GLU A 117 14.38 26.71 -13.15
CA GLU A 117 14.56 25.56 -14.03
C GLU A 117 13.73 24.35 -13.54
N ARG A 118 13.72 24.10 -12.22
CA ARG A 118 12.89 23.05 -11.63
C ARG A 118 11.39 23.30 -11.77
N ILE A 119 10.94 24.53 -11.68
CA ILE A 119 9.54 24.90 -11.89
C ILE A 119 9.15 24.70 -13.35
N GLU A 120 10.03 25.12 -14.27
CA GLU A 120 9.79 24.94 -15.72
C GLU A 120 9.76 23.45 -16.08
N GLU A 121 10.69 22.65 -15.59
CA GLU A 121 10.67 21.19 -15.80
C GLU A 121 9.42 20.54 -15.21
N HIS A 122 9.01 20.93 -14.01
CA HIS A 122 7.78 20.43 -13.40
C HIS A 122 6.54 20.73 -14.25
N ARG A 123 6.46 21.95 -14.83
CA ARG A 123 5.37 22.33 -15.75
C ARG A 123 5.44 21.54 -17.05
N ALA A 124 6.64 21.38 -17.62
CA ALA A 124 6.83 20.60 -18.83
C ALA A 124 6.42 19.14 -18.65
N VAL A 125 6.75 18.52 -17.50
CA VAL A 125 6.27 17.17 -17.16
C VAL A 125 4.76 17.14 -16.99
N ALA A 126 4.15 18.13 -16.31
CA ALA A 126 2.70 18.22 -16.16
C ALA A 126 2.00 18.33 -17.52
N GLN A 127 2.56 19.17 -18.43
CA GLN A 127 2.04 19.34 -19.80
C GLN A 127 2.10 18.02 -20.59
N ARG A 128 3.24 17.33 -20.60
CA ARG A 128 3.40 16.04 -21.29
C ARG A 128 2.44 14.98 -20.73
N ASN A 129 2.28 14.95 -19.43
CA ASN A 129 1.32 14.03 -18.78
C ASN A 129 -0.13 14.38 -19.16
N GLY A 130 -0.48 15.66 -19.16
CA GLY A 130 -1.80 16.13 -19.60
C GLY A 130 -2.11 15.75 -21.04
N GLU A 131 -1.15 15.90 -21.95
CA GLU A 131 -1.27 15.46 -23.35
C GLU A 131 -1.51 13.96 -23.47
N ARG A 132 -0.79 13.14 -22.66
CA ARG A 132 -1.01 11.68 -22.61
C ARG A 132 -2.39 11.32 -22.11
N ILE A 133 -2.90 11.98 -21.08
CA ILE A 133 -4.24 11.75 -20.54
C ILE A 133 -5.31 12.14 -21.53
N ILE A 134 -5.15 13.27 -22.24
CA ILE A 134 -6.09 13.70 -23.29
C ILE A 134 -6.13 12.68 -24.42
N ALA A 135 -4.96 12.20 -24.86
CA ALA A 135 -4.85 11.21 -25.94
C ALA A 135 -5.36 9.82 -25.51
N ASN A 136 -5.15 9.43 -24.26
CA ASN A 136 -5.60 8.15 -23.71
C ASN A 136 -6.10 8.32 -22.25
N PRO A 137 -7.38 8.58 -22.06
CA PRO A 137 -7.98 8.77 -20.74
C PRO A 137 -7.87 7.58 -19.80
N ALA A 138 -7.69 6.36 -20.31
CA ALA A 138 -7.51 5.16 -19.50
C ALA A 138 -6.29 5.27 -18.58
N ILE A 139 -5.24 5.99 -18.99
CA ILE A 139 -4.05 6.23 -18.15
C ILE A 139 -4.42 6.86 -16.81
N ALA A 140 -5.31 7.86 -16.79
CA ALA A 140 -5.74 8.48 -15.55
C ALA A 140 -6.60 7.54 -14.71
N LEU A 141 -7.52 6.80 -15.35
CA LEU A 141 -8.41 5.85 -14.68
C LEU A 141 -7.61 4.70 -14.04
N ASP A 142 -6.65 4.13 -14.76
CA ASP A 142 -5.79 3.05 -14.28
C ASP A 142 -4.89 3.53 -13.14
N ALA A 143 -4.31 4.72 -13.27
CA ALA A 143 -3.46 5.28 -12.23
C ALA A 143 -4.23 5.54 -10.92
N ILE A 144 -5.46 6.03 -10.99
CA ILE A 144 -6.31 6.25 -9.82
C ILE A 144 -6.73 4.90 -9.22
N THR A 145 -7.18 3.96 -10.05
CA THR A 145 -7.67 2.65 -9.58
C THR A 145 -6.55 1.73 -9.14
N HIS A 146 -5.29 2.06 -9.42
CA HIS A 146 -4.13 1.37 -8.83
C HIS A 146 -4.02 1.58 -7.31
N SER A 147 -4.45 2.75 -6.83
CA SER A 147 -4.36 3.11 -5.40
C SER A 147 -5.69 2.98 -4.63
N GLN A 148 -6.83 2.93 -5.30
CA GLN A 148 -8.15 2.80 -4.69
C GLN A 148 -9.16 2.20 -5.68
N ALA A 149 -9.97 1.24 -5.25
CA ALA A 149 -10.89 0.54 -6.17
C ALA A 149 -11.98 1.47 -6.74
N THR A 150 -12.41 2.45 -5.96
CA THR A 150 -13.41 3.44 -6.36
C THR A 150 -12.97 4.86 -6.01
N PHE A 151 -13.42 5.85 -6.76
CA PHE A 151 -13.03 7.25 -6.57
C PHE A 151 -14.21 8.22 -6.81
N THR A 152 -14.07 9.45 -6.35
CA THR A 152 -15.04 10.54 -6.53
C THR A 152 -14.63 11.46 -7.68
N ASN A 153 -15.56 12.35 -8.09
CA ASN A 153 -15.22 13.43 -9.01
C ASN A 153 -14.10 14.35 -8.48
N ARG A 154 -14.02 14.51 -7.16
CA ARG A 154 -12.96 15.28 -6.50
C ARG A 154 -11.61 14.61 -6.67
N ASP A 155 -11.53 13.31 -6.44
CA ASP A 155 -10.29 12.55 -6.60
C ASP A 155 -9.78 12.62 -8.05
N LEU A 156 -10.70 12.44 -9.01
CA LEU A 156 -10.40 12.60 -10.42
C LEU A 156 -9.89 14.01 -10.75
N ALA A 157 -10.58 15.05 -10.27
CA ALA A 157 -10.16 16.43 -10.51
C ALA A 157 -8.79 16.72 -9.88
N MET A 158 -8.52 16.24 -8.68
CA MET A 158 -7.22 16.39 -8.02
C MET A 158 -6.11 15.68 -8.79
N PHE A 159 -6.39 14.48 -9.30
CA PHE A 159 -5.43 13.72 -10.11
C PHE A 159 -5.11 14.45 -11.42
N VAL A 160 -6.13 14.83 -12.18
CA VAL A 160 -5.96 15.54 -13.47
C VAL A 160 -5.27 16.90 -13.25
N HIS A 161 -5.65 17.65 -12.20
CA HIS A 161 -5.00 18.92 -11.87
C HIS A 161 -3.49 18.76 -11.59
N ARG A 162 -3.10 17.68 -10.93
CA ARG A 162 -1.68 17.40 -10.68
C ARG A 162 -0.89 17.12 -11.97
N HIS A 163 -1.54 16.49 -12.96
CA HIS A 163 -0.93 16.00 -14.19
C HIS A 163 -1.30 16.82 -15.43
N SER A 164 -1.64 18.12 -15.26
CA SER A 164 -1.92 19.05 -16.34
C SER A 164 -1.32 20.42 -16.05
N ASP A 165 -0.93 21.16 -17.08
CA ASP A 165 -0.43 22.52 -16.95
C ASP A 165 -1.52 23.53 -17.34
N GLY A 166 -1.94 24.31 -16.36
CA GLY A 166 -2.93 25.36 -16.54
C GLY A 166 -4.38 24.87 -16.72
N LYS A 167 -5.29 25.84 -16.70
CA LYS A 167 -6.74 25.60 -16.71
C LYS A 167 -7.23 24.94 -18.00
N GLU A 168 -6.73 25.39 -19.15
CA GLU A 168 -7.20 24.90 -20.46
C GLU A 168 -6.91 23.41 -20.63
N GLN A 169 -5.68 22.98 -20.35
CA GLN A 169 -5.31 21.57 -20.43
C GLN A 169 -6.06 20.72 -19.39
N PHE A 170 -6.24 21.25 -18.17
CA PHE A 170 -7.08 20.61 -17.17
C PHE A 170 -8.51 20.35 -17.67
N ASP A 171 -9.16 21.38 -18.24
CA ASP A 171 -10.54 21.26 -18.73
C ASP A 171 -10.63 20.23 -19.88
N LEU A 172 -9.66 20.21 -20.79
CA LEU A 172 -9.58 19.22 -21.88
C LEU A 172 -9.37 17.79 -21.33
N ALA A 173 -8.44 17.60 -20.41
CA ALA A 173 -8.17 16.28 -19.80
C ALA A 173 -9.39 15.78 -19.01
N MET A 174 -10.01 16.63 -18.20
CA MET A 174 -11.24 16.29 -17.49
C MET A 174 -12.38 15.91 -18.44
N SER A 175 -12.54 16.63 -19.54
CA SER A 175 -13.55 16.32 -20.56
C SER A 175 -13.27 14.97 -21.22
N ALA A 176 -12.02 14.70 -21.57
CA ALA A 176 -11.59 13.44 -22.17
C ALA A 176 -11.87 12.25 -21.23
N VAL A 177 -11.48 12.36 -19.94
CA VAL A 177 -11.71 11.27 -18.96
C VAL A 177 -13.19 11.05 -18.71
N ARG A 178 -13.98 12.13 -18.55
CA ARG A 178 -15.44 12.02 -18.35
C ARG A 178 -16.17 11.46 -19.56
N GLY A 179 -15.67 11.70 -20.76
CA GLY A 179 -16.22 11.14 -22.01
C GLY A 179 -15.75 9.73 -22.32
N SER A 180 -14.83 9.17 -21.54
CA SER A 180 -14.29 7.83 -21.76
C SER A 180 -15.33 6.74 -21.47
N SER A 181 -15.43 5.75 -22.37
CA SER A 181 -16.22 4.53 -22.13
C SER A 181 -15.68 3.64 -21.02
N ASP A 182 -14.42 3.87 -20.58
CA ASP A 182 -13.77 3.12 -19.53
C ASP A 182 -14.09 3.67 -18.14
N LEU A 183 -14.66 4.87 -18.04
CA LEU A 183 -15.19 5.42 -16.81
C LEU A 183 -16.56 4.80 -16.50
N VAL A 184 -16.68 4.13 -15.39
CA VAL A 184 -17.92 3.48 -14.96
C VAL A 184 -18.47 4.17 -13.72
N ALA A 185 -19.71 4.66 -13.79
CA ALA A 185 -20.43 5.19 -12.65
C ALA A 185 -21.03 4.05 -11.81
N LEU A 186 -20.78 4.06 -10.51
CA LEU A 186 -21.28 3.06 -9.54
C LEU A 186 -22.54 3.55 -8.79
N GLY A 187 -22.92 4.81 -8.98
CA GLY A 187 -23.98 5.46 -8.22
C GLY A 187 -23.45 6.21 -7.00
N LYS A 188 -24.33 6.46 -6.02
CA LYS A 188 -24.01 7.24 -4.82
C LYS A 188 -23.63 6.31 -3.67
N ASP A 189 -22.64 6.72 -2.91
CA ASP A 189 -22.25 6.04 -1.67
C ASP A 189 -23.18 6.41 -0.50
N GLY A 190 -22.92 5.85 0.68
CA GLY A 190 -23.70 6.11 1.90
C GLY A 190 -23.64 7.57 2.38
N ARG A 191 -22.77 8.42 1.80
CA ARG A 191 -22.68 9.86 2.05
C ARG A 191 -23.34 10.71 0.97
N GLY A 192 -23.88 10.05 -0.07
CA GLY A 192 -24.54 10.72 -1.20
C GLY A 192 -23.58 11.23 -2.28
N GLU A 193 -22.30 10.88 -2.23
CA GLU A 193 -21.28 11.23 -3.22
C GLU A 193 -21.28 10.24 -4.38
N ASP A 194 -21.18 10.74 -5.62
CA ASP A 194 -21.05 9.89 -6.81
C ASP A 194 -19.72 9.18 -6.81
N ARG A 195 -19.76 7.86 -6.98
CA ARG A 195 -18.60 6.97 -7.03
C ARG A 195 -18.39 6.44 -8.43
N PHE A 196 -17.13 6.34 -8.79
CA PHE A 196 -16.69 5.87 -10.09
C PHE A 196 -15.59 4.81 -9.92
N THR A 197 -15.42 4.03 -10.99
CA THR A 197 -14.29 3.08 -11.13
C THR A 197 -13.88 2.99 -12.59
N SER A 198 -12.84 2.22 -12.90
CA SER A 198 -12.48 1.88 -14.27
C SER A 198 -13.08 0.54 -14.71
N ARG A 199 -13.35 0.39 -16.02
CA ARG A 199 -13.75 -0.89 -16.59
C ARG A 199 -12.73 -1.99 -16.28
N GLN A 200 -11.44 -1.68 -16.37
CA GLN A 200 -10.36 -2.60 -16.06
C GLN A 200 -10.40 -3.09 -14.61
N MET A 201 -10.73 -2.21 -13.64
CA MET A 201 -10.90 -2.60 -12.24
C MET A 201 -12.03 -3.62 -12.10
N ILE A 202 -13.20 -3.37 -12.70
CA ILE A 202 -14.33 -4.32 -12.68
C ILE A 202 -13.92 -5.68 -13.27
N GLU A 203 -13.18 -5.68 -14.37
CA GLU A 203 -12.70 -6.94 -14.99
C GLU A 203 -11.69 -7.66 -14.10
N THR A 204 -10.86 -6.91 -13.41
CA THR A 204 -9.88 -7.45 -12.45
C THR A 204 -10.58 -8.09 -11.25
N GLU A 205 -11.56 -7.42 -10.65
CA GLU A 205 -12.37 -7.96 -9.56
C GLU A 205 -13.16 -9.20 -9.98
N ARG A 206 -13.75 -9.19 -11.18
CA ARG A 206 -14.42 -10.37 -11.73
C ARG A 206 -13.48 -11.56 -11.94
N ARG A 207 -12.24 -11.31 -12.38
CA ARG A 207 -11.23 -12.38 -12.50
C ARG A 207 -10.81 -12.90 -11.13
N LEU A 208 -10.65 -12.02 -10.15
CA LEU A 208 -10.34 -12.40 -8.77
C LEU A 208 -11.46 -13.25 -8.17
N GLY A 209 -12.72 -12.84 -8.33
CA GLY A 209 -13.88 -13.60 -7.87
C GLY A 209 -13.91 -15.01 -8.46
N ARG A 210 -13.79 -15.13 -9.78
CA ARG A 210 -13.73 -16.45 -10.45
C ARG A 210 -12.55 -17.31 -9.99
N ALA A 211 -11.38 -16.70 -9.81
CA ALA A 211 -10.22 -17.44 -9.31
C ALA A 211 -10.43 -17.92 -7.88
N SER A 212 -11.06 -17.11 -7.03
CA SER A 212 -11.41 -17.48 -5.65
C SER A 212 -12.41 -18.63 -5.60
N GLU A 213 -13.45 -18.60 -6.45
CA GLU A 213 -14.44 -19.69 -6.59
C GLU A 213 -13.75 -20.99 -7.03
N LEU A 214 -12.93 -20.93 -8.09
CA LEU A 214 -12.19 -22.10 -8.57
C LEU A 214 -11.21 -22.67 -7.54
N LEU A 215 -10.61 -21.81 -6.71
CA LEU A 215 -9.74 -22.28 -5.62
C LEU A 215 -10.55 -22.92 -4.49
N ALA A 216 -11.69 -22.31 -4.13
CA ALA A 216 -12.57 -22.83 -3.07
C ALA A 216 -13.16 -24.22 -3.41
N GLU A 217 -13.42 -24.49 -4.69
CA GLU A 217 -13.92 -25.76 -5.18
C GLU A 217 -12.86 -26.87 -5.22
N ARG A 218 -11.57 -26.55 -5.09
CA ARG A 218 -10.50 -27.57 -5.11
C ARG A 218 -10.41 -28.26 -3.75
N GLU A 219 -10.52 -29.57 -3.76
CA GLU A 219 -10.37 -30.43 -2.58
C GLU A 219 -8.99 -31.13 -2.62
N ARG A 220 -7.92 -30.45 -2.24
CA ARG A 220 -6.55 -31.00 -2.37
C ARG A 220 -5.67 -30.89 -1.13
N HIS A 221 -6.13 -30.22 -0.08
CA HIS A 221 -5.25 -29.87 1.04
C HIS A 221 -5.79 -30.34 2.39
N GLN A 222 -6.58 -31.41 2.38
CA GLN A 222 -7.11 -31.98 3.61
C GLN A 222 -5.99 -32.51 4.48
N VAL A 223 -5.97 -32.09 5.73
CA VAL A 223 -5.14 -32.69 6.77
C VAL A 223 -6.00 -33.70 7.52
N GLU A 224 -5.54 -34.94 7.60
CA GLU A 224 -6.23 -35.97 8.37
C GLU A 224 -6.23 -35.63 9.88
N ASP A 225 -7.21 -36.17 10.61
CA ASP A 225 -7.39 -35.90 12.05
C ASP A 225 -6.13 -36.17 12.86
N HIS A 226 -5.40 -37.24 12.53
CA HIS A 226 -4.13 -37.57 13.19
C HIS A 226 -3.08 -36.45 13.02
N GLY A 227 -2.97 -35.85 11.84
CA GLY A 227 -2.06 -34.73 11.57
C GLY A 227 -2.47 -33.47 12.35
N ARG A 228 -3.78 -33.19 12.41
CA ARG A 228 -4.36 -32.08 13.19
C ARG A 228 -4.08 -32.23 14.68
N GLU A 229 -4.39 -33.41 15.26
CA GLU A 229 -4.15 -33.70 16.66
C GLU A 229 -2.67 -33.64 17.02
N GLY A 230 -1.80 -34.18 16.16
CA GLY A 230 -0.35 -34.11 16.35
C GLY A 230 0.18 -32.66 16.37
N ALA A 231 -0.29 -31.79 15.49
CA ALA A 231 0.09 -30.38 15.48
C ALA A 231 -0.41 -29.65 16.73
N LEU A 232 -1.63 -29.90 17.18
CA LEU A 232 -2.18 -29.32 18.41
C LEU A 232 -1.45 -29.82 19.65
N ALA A 233 -1.06 -31.08 19.72
CA ALA A 233 -0.26 -31.64 20.84
C ALA A 233 1.12 -30.95 20.90
N ARG A 234 1.84 -30.85 19.79
CA ARG A 234 3.13 -30.13 19.74
C ARG A 234 3.02 -28.66 20.12
N ALA A 235 1.93 -28.00 19.72
CA ALA A 235 1.68 -26.61 20.13
C ALA A 235 1.47 -26.51 21.64
N ALA A 236 0.71 -27.44 22.25
CA ALA A 236 0.47 -27.49 23.69
C ALA A 236 1.76 -27.74 24.48
N GLU A 237 2.65 -28.62 24.01
CA GLU A 237 3.98 -28.87 24.62
C GLU A 237 4.84 -27.62 24.68
N ARG A 238 4.68 -26.70 23.70
CA ARG A 238 5.36 -25.40 23.68
C ARG A 238 4.63 -24.30 24.47
N GLY A 239 3.56 -24.66 25.20
CA GLY A 239 2.76 -23.72 25.99
C GLY A 239 1.76 -22.90 25.17
N LEU A 240 1.50 -23.27 23.90
CA LEU A 240 0.52 -22.61 23.04
C LEU A 240 -0.79 -23.43 23.02
N ALA A 241 -1.78 -22.98 23.78
CA ALA A 241 -3.13 -23.53 23.75
C ALA A 241 -4.04 -22.62 22.90
N LEU A 242 -4.64 -23.16 21.85
CA LEU A 242 -5.61 -22.43 21.02
C LEU A 242 -6.93 -22.24 21.78
N SER A 243 -7.50 -21.04 21.74
CA SER A 243 -8.87 -20.78 22.21
C SER A 243 -9.90 -21.56 21.38
N GLY A 244 -11.15 -21.64 21.83
CA GLY A 244 -12.23 -22.30 21.08
C GLY A 244 -12.42 -21.72 19.68
N GLU A 245 -12.37 -20.38 19.53
CA GLU A 245 -12.47 -19.71 18.23
C GLU A 245 -11.26 -19.98 17.34
N GLN A 246 -10.05 -19.95 17.91
CA GLN A 246 -8.83 -20.28 17.17
C GLN A 246 -8.79 -21.72 16.73
N ARG A 247 -9.33 -22.65 17.55
CA ARG A 247 -9.45 -24.06 17.21
C ARG A 247 -10.44 -24.27 16.07
N ALA A 248 -11.60 -23.64 16.11
CA ALA A 248 -12.57 -23.69 15.02
C ALA A 248 -11.99 -23.13 13.71
N ALA A 249 -11.22 -22.03 13.79
CA ALA A 249 -10.51 -21.47 12.64
C ALA A 249 -9.41 -22.42 12.12
N PHE A 250 -8.66 -23.08 13.01
CA PHE A 250 -7.67 -24.10 12.67
C PHE A 250 -8.32 -25.29 11.93
N GLU A 251 -9.42 -25.82 12.42
CA GLU A 251 -10.18 -26.90 11.79
C GLU A 251 -10.71 -26.48 10.41
N HIS A 252 -11.26 -25.27 10.31
CA HIS A 252 -11.72 -24.70 9.05
C HIS A 252 -10.61 -24.57 8.00
N VAL A 253 -9.42 -24.08 8.38
CA VAL A 253 -8.31 -23.87 7.44
C VAL A 253 -7.66 -25.19 7.02
N THR A 254 -7.67 -26.21 7.88
CA THR A 254 -7.12 -27.54 7.58
C THR A 254 -8.12 -28.48 6.90
N ASP A 255 -9.31 -28.00 6.55
CA ASP A 255 -10.30 -28.72 5.74
C ASP A 255 -9.82 -28.88 4.28
N SER A 256 -10.51 -29.68 3.49
CA SER A 256 -10.16 -30.06 2.12
C SER A 256 -10.15 -28.92 1.10
N ARG A 257 -10.78 -27.80 1.39
CA ARG A 257 -10.94 -26.67 0.47
C ARG A 257 -9.62 -25.98 0.14
N GLY A 258 -9.42 -25.65 -1.14
CA GLY A 258 -8.20 -25.00 -1.61
C GLY A 258 -8.10 -23.50 -1.24
N LEU A 259 -9.22 -22.89 -0.81
CA LEU A 259 -9.24 -21.52 -0.30
C LEU A 259 -10.10 -21.45 0.96
N ASN A 260 -9.50 -21.08 2.06
CA ASN A 260 -10.16 -20.82 3.32
C ASN A 260 -9.84 -19.39 3.80
N VAL A 261 -10.82 -18.68 4.32
CA VAL A 261 -10.67 -17.30 4.80
C VAL A 261 -10.95 -17.24 6.29
N VAL A 262 -10.01 -16.64 7.04
CA VAL A 262 -10.16 -16.41 8.47
C VAL A 262 -10.10 -14.91 8.74
N VAL A 263 -11.18 -14.34 9.26
CA VAL A 263 -11.29 -12.94 9.63
C VAL A 263 -11.12 -12.79 11.15
N GLY A 264 -10.34 -11.82 11.59
CA GLY A 264 -10.15 -11.55 13.02
C GLY A 264 -9.40 -10.25 13.24
N TYR A 265 -9.67 -9.58 14.36
CA TYR A 265 -9.03 -8.32 14.74
C TYR A 265 -7.53 -8.46 14.99
N ALA A 266 -6.81 -7.34 15.00
CA ALA A 266 -5.40 -7.32 15.38
C ALA A 266 -5.23 -7.84 16.83
N GLY A 267 -4.18 -8.66 17.04
CA GLY A 267 -3.89 -9.22 18.36
C GLY A 267 -4.69 -10.47 18.77
N THR A 268 -5.60 -10.98 17.93
CA THR A 268 -6.39 -12.20 18.24
C THR A 268 -5.62 -13.51 18.07
N GLY A 269 -4.31 -13.46 17.88
CA GLY A 269 -3.46 -14.65 17.78
C GLY A 269 -3.54 -15.41 16.46
N LYS A 270 -4.04 -14.79 15.36
CA LYS A 270 -4.11 -15.43 14.04
C LYS A 270 -2.77 -16.00 13.59
N SER A 271 -1.68 -15.24 13.75
CA SER A 271 -0.34 -15.69 13.33
C SER A 271 0.14 -16.92 14.13
N ALA A 272 -0.17 -16.98 15.42
CA ALA A 272 0.15 -18.14 16.24
C ALA A 272 -0.65 -19.38 15.80
N MET A 273 -1.94 -19.22 15.55
CA MET A 273 -2.80 -20.28 15.03
C MET A 273 -2.34 -20.75 13.63
N LEU A 274 -2.00 -19.83 12.71
CA LEU A 274 -1.47 -20.17 11.40
C LEU A 274 -0.12 -20.91 11.47
N GLY A 275 0.70 -20.65 12.51
CA GLY A 275 1.89 -21.44 12.80
C GLY A 275 1.56 -22.93 13.05
N VAL A 276 0.51 -23.19 13.83
CA VAL A 276 0.02 -24.57 14.10
C VAL A 276 -0.57 -25.21 12.82
N VAL A 277 -1.29 -24.42 12.01
CA VAL A 277 -1.81 -24.88 10.71
C VAL A 277 -0.67 -25.33 9.79
N ARG A 278 0.40 -24.52 9.69
CA ARG A 278 1.57 -24.87 8.90
C ARG A 278 2.18 -26.20 9.33
N GLU A 279 2.36 -26.41 10.64
CA GLU A 279 2.87 -27.68 11.17
C GLU A 279 1.96 -28.88 10.84
N ALA A 280 0.64 -28.67 10.83
CA ALA A 280 -0.30 -29.70 10.44
C ALA A 280 -0.13 -30.09 8.96
N TRP A 281 0.01 -29.12 8.06
CA TRP A 281 0.27 -29.37 6.64
C TRP A 281 1.64 -29.98 6.38
N GLU A 282 2.69 -29.47 7.00
CA GLU A 282 4.06 -30.02 6.86
C GLU A 282 4.15 -31.48 7.33
N SER A 283 3.31 -31.88 8.29
CA SER A 283 3.25 -33.28 8.75
C SER A 283 2.40 -34.20 7.85
N ALA A 284 1.60 -33.60 6.96
CA ALA A 284 0.76 -34.36 6.02
C ALA A 284 1.42 -34.59 4.65
N GLY A 285 2.61 -33.99 4.40
CA GLY A 285 3.38 -34.09 3.16
C GLY A 285 3.22 -32.85 2.33
#